data_32c2a017e9d6cde80d7b5101fada81fc
#
_entry.id   32c2a017e9d6cde80d7b5101fada81fc
#
_cell.length_a   1.000
_cell.length_b   1.000
_cell.length_c   1.000
_cell.angle_alpha   90.00
_cell.angle_beta   90.00
_cell.angle_gamma   90.00
#
_symmetry.space_group_name_H-M   'P 1'
#
loop_
_entity.id
_entity.type
_entity.pdbx_description
1 polymer ?
#
loop_
_entity_poly.entity_id
_entity_poly.type
_entity_poly.pdbx_seq_one_letter_code
_entity_poly.pdbx_strand_id
1 'polypeptide(L)'
;MSAPNRSPIPLVMRAGSKPTSFPVAETARAATYLIRLRHFVVPMSIGVYAHEEDRHQRVRISVEMEVELPAGGIGDEIGRVPSYEGLVEGLQALAEKEHVRLIETVAEHVLDLAMAHPMVLRAVAEVEKLDVFPDAESIGVRFERRRED
;
A
#
# COMPACT_ATOMS: atom_id res chain seq x y z
N MET A 1 -46.52 -21.83 -31.32
CA MET A 1 -46.14 -21.78 -31.25
C MET A 1 -45.10 -21.83 -31.03
N SER A 2 -44.76 -21.88 -31.18
CA SER A 2 -43.88 -21.93 -30.98
C SER A 2 -42.84 -21.88 -30.78
N ALA A 3 -42.50 -21.71 -30.59
CA ALA A 3 -41.56 -21.59 -30.35
C ALA A 3 -40.55 -21.87 -30.25
N PRO A 4 -40.40 -21.93 -30.31
CA PRO A 4 -39.50 -22.04 -30.15
C PRO A 4 -38.46 -22.22 -30.06
N ASN A 5 -38.24 -22.14 -30.21
CA ASN A 5 -37.26 -22.20 -30.10
C ASN A 5 -36.21 -22.16 -29.96
N ARG A 6 -36.14 -21.96 -29.92
CA ARG A 6 -35.27 -21.79 -29.79
C ARG A 6 -34.25 -21.95 -29.39
N SER A 7 -34.01 -21.88 -29.44
CA SER A 7 -33.06 -21.93 -29.01
C SER A 7 -32.04 -22.10 -28.88
N PRO A 8 -31.94 -22.23 -28.93
CA PRO A 8 -30.87 -22.25 -28.60
C PRO A 8 -29.86 -22.20 -28.58
N ILE A 9 -29.93 -21.75 -28.67
CA ILE A 9 -29.03 -21.58 -28.51
C ILE A 9 -27.95 -21.68 -28.50
N PRO A 10 -27.94 -21.65 -28.68
CA PRO A 10 -26.90 -21.59 -28.59
C PRO A 10 -25.96 -21.65 -28.28
N LEU A 11 -26.19 -21.44 -28.32
CA LEU A 11 -25.32 -21.34 -27.87
C LEU A 11 -24.37 -21.68 -27.78
N VAL A 12 -24.75 -21.72 -27.91
CA VAL A 12 -23.85 -22.02 -27.65
C VAL A 12 -22.88 -22.02 -27.84
N MET A 13 -22.88 -21.62 -28.15
CA MET A 13 -21.93 -21.51 -28.24
C MET A 13 -21.13 -21.51 -27.89
N ARG A 14 -21.41 -21.31 -27.97
CA ARG A 14 -20.61 -21.21 -27.65
C ARG A 14 -19.78 -21.50 -27.18
N ALA A 15 -20.02 -21.43 -27.28
CA ALA A 15 -19.11 -21.69 -26.86
C ALA A 15 -18.07 -21.76 -26.92
N GLY A 16 -18.09 -21.57 -27.29
CA GLY A 16 -17.07 -21.59 -27.23
C GLY A 16 -16.22 -21.33 -27.23
N SER A 17 -16.34 -20.91 -27.38
CA SER A 17 -15.51 -20.58 -27.36
C SER A 17 -14.63 -20.60 -26.89
N LYS A 18 -14.38 -20.70 -26.98
CA LYS A 18 -13.54 -20.83 -26.57
C LYS A 18 -12.77 -20.37 -26.19
N PRO A 19 -12.76 -20.13 -25.88
CA PRO A 19 -11.99 -19.55 -25.37
C PRO A 19 -10.80 -19.50 -25.28
N THR A 20 -10.67 -19.47 -25.56
CA THR A 20 -9.74 -19.64 -25.65
C THR A 20 -8.80 -19.05 -25.33
N SER A 21 -8.55 -19.00 -25.37
CA SER A 21 -7.57 -18.67 -25.26
C SER A 21 -7.12 -17.51 -24.76
N PHE A 22 -7.28 -17.23 -24.44
CA PHE A 22 -7.01 -16.24 -24.09
C PHE A 22 -6.23 -16.00 -23.21
N PRO A 23 -6.19 -15.48 -23.16
CA PRO A 23 -5.23 -14.65 -22.52
C PRO A 23 -4.81 -15.25 -21.25
N VAL A 24 -4.63 -16.46 -21.31
CA VAL A 24 -4.16 -17.18 -20.16
C VAL A 24 -2.86 -16.63 -19.66
N ALA A 25 -2.00 -16.26 -20.60
CA ALA A 25 -0.70 -15.73 -20.19
C ALA A 25 -0.84 -14.44 -19.42
N GLU A 26 -1.81 -13.62 -19.83
CA GLU A 26 -2.02 -12.36 -19.13
C GLU A 26 -2.61 -12.57 -17.76
N THR A 27 -3.45 -13.57 -17.63
CA THR A 27 -4.08 -13.86 -16.36
C THR A 27 -3.16 -14.61 -15.42
N ALA A 28 -1.98 -14.99 -15.90
CA ALA A 28 -1.01 -15.67 -15.05
C ALA A 28 -0.38 -14.76 -14.01
N ARG A 29 -0.71 -13.48 -14.02
CA ARG A 29 -0.22 -12.55 -13.02
C ARG A 29 -0.64 -13.03 -11.64
N ALA A 30 0.30 -13.04 -10.71
CA ALA A 30 0.03 -13.49 -9.36
C ALA A 30 -1.00 -12.59 -8.70
N ALA A 31 -1.85 -13.19 -7.88
CA ALA A 31 -2.80 -12.44 -7.09
C ALA A 31 -2.06 -11.67 -6.01
N THR A 32 -2.61 -10.53 -5.64
CA THR A 32 -2.06 -9.68 -4.60
C THR A 32 -3.15 -9.26 -3.63
N TYR A 33 -2.74 -8.74 -2.49
CA TYR A 33 -3.65 -8.13 -1.54
C TYR A 33 -2.96 -6.92 -0.92
N LEU A 34 -3.73 -6.11 -0.20
CA LEU A 34 -3.21 -4.87 0.38
C LEU A 34 -3.18 -4.98 1.90
N ILE A 35 -2.05 -4.59 2.49
CA ILE A 35 -1.95 -4.34 3.92
C ILE A 35 -1.95 -2.83 4.07
N ARG A 36 -2.79 -2.31 4.97
CA ARG A 36 -2.91 -0.87 5.13
C ARG A 36 -2.81 -0.50 6.60
N LEU A 37 -1.87 0.39 6.90
CA LEU A 37 -1.81 1.08 8.19
C LEU A 37 -2.38 2.46 7.97
N ARG A 38 -3.44 2.80 8.69
CA ARG A 38 -4.16 4.03 8.41
C ARG A 38 -4.11 4.97 9.59
N HIS A 39 -3.66 6.20 9.29
CA HIS A 39 -3.73 7.33 10.21
C HIS A 39 -2.97 7.08 11.51
N PHE A 40 -1.77 6.58 11.39
CA PHE A 40 -0.86 6.37 12.52
C PHE A 40 -0.25 7.72 12.90
N VAL A 41 -0.59 8.23 14.08
CA VAL A 41 -0.16 9.56 14.50
C VAL A 41 0.96 9.44 15.51
N VAL A 42 2.07 10.13 15.25
CA VAL A 42 3.22 10.15 16.13
C VAL A 42 3.74 11.59 16.25
N PRO A 43 4.32 11.95 17.40
CA PRO A 43 5.01 13.23 17.50
C PRO A 43 6.38 13.14 16.86
N MET A 44 6.73 14.12 16.05
CA MET A 44 8.04 14.15 15.38
C MET A 44 8.60 15.56 15.41
N SER A 45 9.93 15.63 15.52
CA SER A 45 10.64 16.89 15.31
C SER A 45 10.87 17.03 13.80
N ILE A 46 10.16 17.95 13.16
CA ILE A 46 10.15 18.05 11.70
C ILE A 46 9.89 19.49 11.27
N GLY A 47 10.58 19.93 10.23
CA GLY A 47 10.34 21.20 9.59
C GLY A 47 11.62 21.94 9.26
N VAL A 48 11.53 22.87 8.29
CA VAL A 48 12.70 23.63 7.82
C VAL A 48 12.93 24.93 8.59
N TYR A 49 11.92 25.39 9.33
CA TYR A 49 12.00 26.67 10.00
C TYR A 49 12.55 26.50 11.42
N ALA A 50 13.25 27.55 11.91
CA ALA A 50 13.87 27.48 13.22
C ALA A 50 12.87 27.18 14.34
N HIS A 51 11.66 27.73 14.24
CA HIS A 51 10.65 27.50 15.28
C HIS A 51 10.12 26.06 15.30
N GLU A 52 10.44 25.28 14.28
CA GLU A 52 10.04 23.87 14.23
C GLU A 52 11.07 22.93 14.83
N GLU A 53 12.29 23.43 15.12
CA GLU A 53 13.39 22.56 15.55
C GLU A 53 13.30 22.14 17.01
N ASP A 54 12.64 22.92 17.85
CA ASP A 54 12.65 22.69 19.29
C ASP A 54 11.36 22.05 19.80
N ARG A 55 10.49 21.59 18.91
CA ARG A 55 9.23 21.02 19.35
C ARG A 55 8.81 19.89 18.43
N HIS A 56 7.97 19.00 18.97
CA HIS A 56 7.37 17.94 18.19
C HIS A 56 6.06 18.42 17.62
N GLN A 57 5.79 17.99 16.42
CA GLN A 57 4.52 18.19 15.74
C GLN A 57 3.86 16.84 15.55
N ARG A 58 2.52 16.83 15.50
CA ARG A 58 1.82 15.60 15.20
C ARG A 58 1.95 15.32 13.70
N VAL A 59 2.42 14.13 13.40
CA VAL A 59 2.58 13.66 12.03
C VAL A 59 1.71 12.43 11.88
N ARG A 60 0.90 12.40 10.83
CA ARG A 60 0.02 11.28 10.54
C ARG A 60 0.59 10.52 9.36
N ILE A 61 0.80 9.24 9.56
CA ILE A 61 1.43 8.38 8.56
C ILE A 61 0.44 7.29 8.16
N SER A 62 0.25 7.13 6.87
CA SER A 62 -0.55 6.04 6.33
C SER A 62 0.30 5.30 5.32
N VAL A 63 0.25 3.97 5.36
CA VAL A 63 1.06 3.12 4.50
C VAL A 63 0.15 2.08 3.86
N GLU A 64 0.30 1.89 2.58
CA GLU A 64 -0.38 0.82 1.87
C GLU A 64 0.69 -0.03 1.20
N MET A 65 0.62 -1.34 1.41
CA MET A 65 1.58 -2.28 0.83
C MET A 65 0.81 -3.29 -0.02
N GLU A 66 1.18 -3.39 -1.27
CA GLU A 66 0.65 -4.44 -2.15
C GLU A 66 1.56 -5.65 -2.00
N VAL A 67 0.98 -6.76 -1.59
CA VAL A 67 1.72 -7.95 -1.19
C VAL A 67 1.34 -9.10 -2.11
N GLU A 68 2.35 -9.84 -2.54
CA GLU A 68 2.13 -11.03 -3.34
C GLU A 68 1.44 -12.10 -2.51
N LEU A 69 0.37 -12.67 -3.07
CA LEU A 69 -0.32 -13.77 -2.41
C LEU A 69 0.47 -15.05 -2.69
N PRO A 70 0.89 -15.80 -1.66
CA PRO A 70 1.70 -16.98 -1.91
C PRO A 70 0.91 -18.06 -2.64
N ALA A 71 1.63 -18.87 -3.39
CA ALA A 71 1.04 -20.00 -4.11
C ALA A 71 0.35 -20.92 -3.11
N GLY A 72 -0.88 -21.31 -3.42
CA GLY A 72 -1.65 -22.16 -2.53
C GLY A 72 -2.36 -21.43 -1.42
N GLY A 73 -2.24 -20.09 -1.38
CA GLY A 73 -2.91 -19.26 -0.39
C GLY A 73 -2.13 -19.13 0.90
N ILE A 74 -2.72 -18.47 1.86
CA ILE A 74 -2.05 -18.14 3.12
C ILE A 74 -2.14 -19.27 4.12
N GLY A 75 -3.27 -20.00 4.15
CA GLY A 75 -3.44 -21.17 5.01
C GLY A 75 -3.35 -20.87 6.50
N ASP A 76 -3.62 -19.63 6.89
CA ASP A 76 -3.55 -19.21 8.28
C ASP A 76 -2.17 -19.42 8.89
N GLU A 77 -1.13 -19.29 8.06
CA GLU A 77 0.26 -19.46 8.49
C GLU A 77 0.99 -18.12 8.52
N ILE A 78 1.49 -17.74 9.69
CA ILE A 78 2.12 -16.43 9.87
C ILE A 78 3.37 -16.27 9.02
N GLY A 79 4.07 -17.37 8.73
CA GLY A 79 5.26 -17.30 7.89
C GLY A 79 4.99 -16.97 6.43
N ARG A 80 3.73 -16.94 6.03
CA ARG A 80 3.34 -16.67 4.64
C ARG A 80 2.93 -15.22 4.41
N VAL A 81 3.03 -14.38 5.43
CA VAL A 81 2.66 -12.96 5.32
C VAL A 81 3.80 -12.11 5.88
N PRO A 82 3.97 -10.88 5.36
CA PRO A 82 4.93 -9.97 5.96
C PRO A 82 4.42 -9.47 7.30
N SER A 83 5.33 -9.26 8.24
CA SER A 83 4.98 -8.75 9.56
C SER A 83 4.79 -7.24 9.50
N TYR A 84 3.60 -6.78 9.87
CA TYR A 84 3.37 -5.33 9.99
C TYR A 84 3.83 -4.80 11.35
N GLU A 85 4.16 -5.67 12.30
CA GLU A 85 4.72 -5.21 13.56
C GLU A 85 6.08 -4.53 13.36
N GLY A 86 6.89 -5.08 12.46
CA GLY A 86 8.15 -4.47 12.11
C GLY A 86 7.98 -3.09 11.49
N LEU A 87 6.94 -2.93 10.69
CA LEU A 87 6.63 -1.62 10.11
C LEU A 87 6.31 -0.61 11.22
N VAL A 88 5.42 -0.97 12.14
CA VAL A 88 5.02 -0.05 13.21
C VAL A 88 6.20 0.30 14.11
N GLU A 89 7.01 -0.71 14.47
CA GLU A 89 8.20 -0.46 15.28
C GLU A 89 9.19 0.46 14.56
N GLY A 90 9.34 0.26 13.25
CA GLY A 90 10.21 1.11 12.45
C GLY A 90 9.72 2.54 12.38
N LEU A 91 8.39 2.73 12.27
CA LEU A 91 7.82 4.06 12.26
C LEU A 91 7.99 4.75 13.61
N GLN A 92 7.84 4.01 14.71
CA GLN A 92 8.06 4.56 16.03
C GLN A 92 9.52 4.98 16.23
N ALA A 93 10.44 4.14 15.75
CA ALA A 93 11.87 4.48 15.83
C ALA A 93 12.19 5.70 14.97
N LEU A 94 11.59 5.80 13.80
CA LEU A 94 11.76 6.95 12.92
C LEU A 94 11.29 8.24 13.61
N ALA A 95 10.17 8.16 14.31
CA ALA A 95 9.62 9.33 15.00
C ALA A 95 10.50 9.81 16.16
N GLU A 96 11.31 8.92 16.70
CA GLU A 96 12.19 9.25 17.83
C GLU A 96 13.57 9.74 17.41
N LYS A 97 13.84 9.74 16.10
CA LYS A 97 15.13 10.19 15.60
C LYS A 97 15.29 11.69 15.74
N GLU A 98 16.51 12.15 15.44
CA GLU A 98 16.82 13.55 15.42
C GLU A 98 15.94 14.28 14.41
N HIS A 99 15.97 15.59 14.49
CA HIS A 99 15.15 16.46 13.64
C HIS A 99 15.30 16.14 12.16
N VAL A 100 14.18 16.07 11.46
CA VAL A 100 14.13 15.89 10.01
C VAL A 100 13.55 17.18 9.41
N ARG A 101 14.16 17.66 8.35
CA ARG A 101 13.73 18.93 7.79
C ARG A 101 12.51 18.82 6.88
N LEU A 102 12.39 17.73 6.14
CA LEU A 102 11.38 17.60 5.09
C LEU A 102 10.50 16.39 5.33
N ILE A 103 9.18 16.56 5.17
CA ILE A 103 8.28 15.40 5.24
C ILE A 103 8.51 14.45 4.07
N GLU A 104 9.03 14.95 2.95
CA GLU A 104 9.42 14.10 1.82
C GLU A 104 10.47 13.08 2.25
N THR A 105 11.43 13.51 3.06
CA THR A 105 12.45 12.59 3.58
C THR A 105 11.83 11.52 4.46
N VAL A 106 10.87 11.91 5.29
CA VAL A 106 10.14 10.94 6.11
C VAL A 106 9.43 9.93 5.21
N ALA A 107 8.76 10.41 4.16
CA ALA A 107 8.04 9.53 3.25
C ALA A 107 8.98 8.52 2.59
N GLU A 108 10.18 8.94 2.21
CA GLU A 108 11.17 8.03 1.64
C GLU A 108 11.57 6.94 2.65
N HIS A 109 11.79 7.33 3.90
CA HIS A 109 12.12 6.36 4.94
C HIS A 109 10.98 5.39 5.21
N VAL A 110 9.73 5.89 5.18
CA VAL A 110 8.56 5.04 5.34
C VAL A 110 8.50 4.02 4.21
N LEU A 111 8.78 4.43 2.98
CA LEU A 111 8.81 3.51 1.86
C LEU A 111 9.92 2.46 2.02
N ASP A 112 11.09 2.86 2.53
CA ASP A 112 12.15 1.89 2.80
C ASP A 112 11.68 0.81 3.77
N LEU A 113 10.99 1.23 4.83
CA LEU A 113 10.45 0.30 5.82
C LEU A 113 9.39 -0.61 5.20
N ALA A 114 8.49 -0.03 4.43
CA ALA A 114 7.38 -0.77 3.84
C ALA A 114 7.88 -1.80 2.81
N MET A 115 8.93 -1.46 2.07
CA MET A 115 9.45 -2.32 1.02
C MET A 115 10.51 -3.31 1.51
N ALA A 116 10.76 -3.34 2.82
CA ALA A 116 11.83 -4.20 3.36
C ALA A 116 11.54 -5.68 3.17
N HIS A 117 10.28 -6.09 3.19
CA HIS A 117 9.93 -7.49 3.00
C HIS A 117 9.82 -7.80 1.51
N PRO A 118 10.48 -8.88 1.03
CA PRO A 118 10.52 -9.15 -0.42
C PRO A 118 9.16 -9.45 -1.04
N MET A 119 8.16 -9.85 -0.25
CA MET A 119 6.81 -10.09 -0.80
C MET A 119 6.05 -8.80 -1.10
N VAL A 120 6.55 -7.65 -0.64
CA VAL A 120 5.91 -6.37 -0.92
C VAL A 120 6.35 -5.90 -2.29
N LEU A 121 5.39 -5.76 -3.19
CA LEU A 121 5.65 -5.40 -4.59
C LEU A 121 5.56 -3.90 -4.83
N ARG A 122 4.76 -3.23 -4.01
CA ARG A 122 4.50 -1.81 -4.17
C ARG A 122 4.08 -1.25 -2.84
N ALA A 123 4.50 -0.03 -2.54
CA ALA A 123 4.07 0.65 -1.32
C ALA A 123 3.72 2.10 -1.63
N VAL A 124 2.76 2.60 -0.88
CA VAL A 124 2.37 4.01 -0.89
C VAL A 124 2.54 4.53 0.53
N ALA A 125 3.17 5.67 0.67
CA ALA A 125 3.35 6.33 1.97
C ALA A 125 2.74 7.72 1.89
N GLU A 126 1.88 8.02 2.85
CA GLU A 126 1.36 9.37 3.04
C GLU A 126 1.86 9.89 4.36
N VAL A 127 2.46 11.07 4.34
CA VAL A 127 3.01 11.71 5.54
C VAL A 127 2.45 13.11 5.63
N GLU A 128 1.77 13.42 6.72
CA GLU A 128 1.03 14.66 6.86
C GLU A 128 1.38 15.34 8.19
N LYS A 129 1.53 16.65 8.13
CA LYS A 129 1.62 17.47 9.35
C LYS A 129 0.22 17.95 9.69
N LEU A 130 -0.17 17.79 10.93
CA LEU A 130 -1.53 18.09 11.37
C LEU A 130 -1.68 19.48 11.98
N ASP A 131 -0.58 20.13 12.34
CA ASP A 131 -0.64 21.34 13.16
C ASP A 131 -0.09 22.58 12.47
N VAL A 132 0.08 22.56 11.15
CA VAL A 132 0.68 23.69 10.44
C VAL A 132 -0.34 24.79 10.15
N PHE A 133 -1.49 24.42 9.61
CA PHE A 133 -2.50 25.41 9.21
C PHE A 133 -3.80 25.12 9.96
N PRO A 134 -4.34 26.12 10.70
CA PRO A 134 -5.59 25.87 11.43
C PRO A 134 -6.79 25.63 10.53
N ASP A 135 -6.74 26.11 9.31
CA ASP A 135 -7.88 25.99 8.39
C ASP A 135 -7.79 24.78 7.48
N ALA A 136 -6.77 23.95 7.63
CA ALA A 136 -6.60 22.73 6.84
C ALA A 136 -6.55 21.53 7.78
N GLU A 137 -7.12 20.42 7.34
CA GLU A 137 -7.01 19.19 8.12
C GLU A 137 -5.54 18.79 8.26
N SER A 138 -4.79 18.90 7.19
CA SER A 138 -3.39 18.53 7.17
C SER A 138 -2.72 19.13 5.95
N ILE A 139 -1.40 19.08 5.95
CA ILE A 139 -0.60 19.27 4.73
C ILE A 139 0.39 18.12 4.67
N GLY A 140 0.49 17.49 3.50
CA GLY A 140 1.37 16.33 3.42
C GLY A 140 1.73 15.95 2.00
N VAL A 141 2.41 14.83 1.91
CA VAL A 141 2.88 14.28 0.64
C VAL A 141 2.44 12.83 0.52
N ARG A 142 2.34 12.36 -0.70
CA ARG A 142 2.03 10.97 -0.98
C ARG A 142 3.08 10.48 -1.97
N PHE A 143 3.82 9.44 -1.58
CA PHE A 143 4.87 8.84 -2.40
C PHE A 143 4.49 7.40 -2.70
N GLU A 144 4.88 6.93 -3.87
CA GLU A 144 4.67 5.54 -4.25
C GLU A 144 5.98 4.97 -4.77
N ARG A 145 6.24 3.71 -4.44
CA ARG A 145 7.42 2.99 -4.92
C ARG A 145 7.02 1.58 -5.33
N ARG A 146 7.50 1.13 -6.48
CA ARG A 146 7.29 -0.23 -6.96
C ARG A 146 8.61 -0.96 -6.93
N ARG A 147 8.55 -2.25 -6.65
CA ARG A 147 9.73 -3.10 -6.74
C ARG A 147 10.01 -3.36 -8.21
N GLU A 148 11.25 -3.19 -8.57
CA GLU A 148 11.66 -3.49 -9.93
C GLU A 148 11.97 -4.97 -10.07
N ASP A 149 11.72 -5.51 -11.25
CA ASP A 149 11.99 -6.91 -11.55
C ASP A 149 13.47 -7.18 -11.80
#